data_4f002dcdfb3a319b0c0b28b541774baa
#
_entry.id   4f002dcdfb3a319b0c0b28b541774baa
#
_cell.length_a   1.000
_cell.length_b   1.000
_cell.length_c   1.000
_cell.angle_alpha   90.00
_cell.angle_beta   90.00
_cell.angle_gamma   90.00
#
_symmetry.space_group_name_H-M   'P 1'
#
loop_
_entity.id
_entity.type
_entity.pdbx_description
1 polymer ?
#
loop_
_entity_poly.entity_id
_entity_poly.type
_entity_poly.pdbx_seq_one_letter_code
_entity_poly.pdbx_strand_id
1 'polypeptide(L)'
;MTFVQLIEYETDRPEEVNKVFDEWMKATEGKRTVMHEMHGQDRDKPTHFVDIVEFPSYEAAMQNDKLPETKQGAEKVRSLCTSEPRFVNLEIQREEIKQN
;
A
#
# COMPACT_ATOMS: atom_id res chain seq x y z
N MET A 1 3.53 16.33 9.07
CA MET A 1 3.48 15.04 9.80
C MET A 1 3.35 13.91 8.82
N THR A 2 4.14 12.91 8.99
CA THR A 2 4.10 11.72 8.16
C THR A 2 2.77 10.98 8.35
N PHE A 3 2.21 10.53 7.27
CA PHE A 3 0.99 9.74 7.27
C PHE A 3 1.33 8.35 6.75
N VAL A 4 0.87 7.31 7.44
CA VAL A 4 1.15 5.91 7.05
C VAL A 4 -0.16 5.18 6.88
N GLN A 5 -0.29 4.47 5.77
CA GLN A 5 -1.42 3.61 5.54
C GLN A 5 -0.96 2.15 5.58
N LEU A 6 -1.62 1.36 6.40
CA LEU A 6 -1.44 -0.09 6.40
C LEU A 6 -2.58 -0.69 5.61
N ILE A 7 -2.26 -1.60 4.71
CA ILE A 7 -3.25 -2.33 3.94
C ILE A 7 -3.04 -3.80 4.18
N GLU A 8 -3.97 -4.42 4.93
CA GLU A 8 -3.93 -5.85 5.20
C GLU A 8 -4.82 -6.57 4.22
N TYR A 9 -4.31 -7.64 3.62
CA TYR A 9 -5.10 -8.42 2.69
C TYR A 9 -4.68 -9.88 2.71
N GLU A 10 -5.59 -10.74 2.26
CA GLU A 10 -5.32 -12.17 2.12
C GLU A 10 -5.52 -12.57 0.67
N THR A 11 -4.55 -13.29 0.15
CA THR A 11 -4.61 -13.80 -1.21
C THR A 11 -3.84 -15.12 -1.31
N ASP A 12 -4.32 -16.00 -2.16
CA ASP A 12 -3.58 -17.19 -2.56
C ASP A 12 -2.92 -17.01 -3.93
N ARG A 13 -2.93 -15.76 -4.45
CA ARG A 13 -2.39 -15.41 -5.77
C ARG A 13 -1.41 -14.23 -5.67
N PRO A 14 -0.35 -14.35 -4.83
CA PRO A 14 0.54 -13.21 -4.58
C PRO A 14 1.32 -12.74 -5.81
N GLU A 15 1.66 -13.65 -6.73
CA GLU A 15 2.38 -13.26 -7.95
C GLU A 15 1.53 -12.38 -8.85
N GLU A 16 0.22 -12.62 -8.90
CA GLU A 16 -0.68 -11.78 -9.67
C GLU A 16 -0.87 -10.43 -9.03
N VAL A 17 -0.91 -10.39 -7.69
CA VAL A 17 -0.96 -9.10 -6.96
C VAL A 17 0.30 -8.29 -7.24
N ASN A 18 1.47 -8.93 -7.24
CA ASN A 18 2.73 -8.24 -7.56
C ASN A 18 2.73 -7.65 -8.97
N LYS A 19 2.11 -8.32 -9.93
CA LYS A 19 1.99 -7.78 -11.27
C LYS A 19 1.14 -6.51 -11.29
N VAL A 20 0.08 -6.47 -10.50
CA VAL A 20 -0.74 -5.26 -10.36
C VAL A 20 0.09 -4.11 -9.79
N PHE A 21 0.92 -4.37 -8.78
CA PHE A 21 1.81 -3.36 -8.23
C PHE A 21 2.80 -2.85 -9.26
N ASP A 22 3.40 -3.74 -10.06
CA ASP A 22 4.33 -3.35 -11.11
C ASP A 22 3.64 -2.45 -12.16
N GLU A 23 2.44 -2.80 -12.56
CA GLU A 23 1.65 -2.00 -13.50
C GLU A 23 1.32 -0.63 -12.92
N TRP A 24 0.92 -0.60 -11.64
CA TRP A 24 0.61 0.66 -10.96
C TRP A 24 1.84 1.56 -10.85
N MET A 25 2.99 0.99 -10.53
CA MET A 25 4.24 1.74 -10.45
C MET A 25 4.55 2.43 -11.77
N LYS A 26 4.39 1.72 -12.87
CA LYS A 26 4.62 2.29 -14.20
C LYS A 26 3.60 3.38 -14.54
N ALA A 27 2.33 3.09 -14.29
CA ALA A 27 1.23 4.00 -14.65
C ALA A 27 1.24 5.29 -13.83
N THR A 28 1.80 5.26 -12.62
CA THR A 28 1.80 6.42 -11.73
C THR A 28 3.15 7.11 -11.64
N GLU A 29 4.11 6.74 -12.48
CA GLU A 29 5.41 7.38 -12.49
C GLU A 29 5.26 8.88 -12.71
N GLY A 30 5.85 9.69 -11.82
CA GLY A 30 5.73 11.15 -11.86
C GLY A 30 4.44 11.69 -11.28
N LYS A 31 3.48 10.83 -10.93
CA LYS A 31 2.18 11.25 -10.39
C LYS A 31 1.97 10.85 -8.94
N ARG A 32 2.50 9.70 -8.53
CA ARG A 32 2.26 9.21 -7.17
C ARG A 32 2.99 10.05 -6.13
N THR A 33 2.35 10.18 -4.98
CA THR A 33 2.87 10.98 -3.88
C THR A 33 3.44 10.12 -2.76
N VAL A 34 3.52 8.81 -2.97
CA VAL A 34 4.11 7.87 -2.02
C VAL A 34 5.59 8.17 -1.82
N MET A 35 6.01 8.24 -0.56
CA MET A 35 7.41 8.44 -0.18
C MET A 35 8.18 7.14 -0.09
N HIS A 36 7.55 6.15 0.54
CA HIS A 36 8.18 4.87 0.84
C HIS A 36 7.10 3.81 0.95
N GLU A 37 7.40 2.63 0.47
CA GLU A 37 6.40 1.57 0.40
C GLU A 37 7.07 0.22 0.61
N MET A 38 6.48 -0.60 1.45
CA MET A 38 6.97 -1.94 1.73
C MET A 38 5.82 -2.92 1.65
N HIS A 39 6.08 -4.10 1.11
CA HIS A 39 5.10 -5.17 1.00
C HIS A 39 5.60 -6.36 1.80
N GLY A 40 4.91 -6.68 2.88
CA GLY A 40 5.30 -7.75 3.78
C GLY A 40 4.40 -8.95 3.70
N GLN A 41 4.99 -10.14 3.77
CA GLN A 41 4.26 -11.38 3.93
C GLN A 41 4.35 -11.79 5.39
N ASP A 42 3.20 -12.18 5.97
CA ASP A 42 3.16 -12.68 7.32
C ASP A 42 3.93 -13.99 7.41
N ARG A 43 4.93 -14.03 8.28
CA ARG A 43 5.77 -15.20 8.45
C ARG A 43 4.97 -16.42 8.92
N ASP A 44 3.95 -16.18 9.73
CA ASP A 44 3.18 -17.25 10.36
C ASP A 44 1.93 -17.63 9.58
N LYS A 45 1.56 -16.82 8.59
CA LYS A 45 0.39 -17.08 7.75
C LYS A 45 0.68 -16.63 6.32
N PRO A 46 1.19 -17.54 5.46
CA PRO A 46 1.70 -17.17 4.13
C PRO A 46 0.69 -16.54 3.18
N THR A 47 -0.60 -16.64 3.45
CA THR A 47 -1.64 -15.99 2.62
C THR A 47 -1.98 -14.59 3.10
N HIS A 48 -1.45 -14.16 4.23
CA HIS A 48 -1.70 -12.85 4.83
C HIS A 48 -0.55 -11.90 4.51
N PHE A 49 -0.90 -10.72 4.02
CA PHE A 49 0.07 -9.70 3.60
C PHE A 49 -0.30 -8.36 4.19
N VAL A 50 0.71 -7.54 4.44
CA VAL A 50 0.51 -6.16 4.91
C VAL A 50 1.40 -5.25 4.09
N ASP A 51 0.79 -4.27 3.44
CA ASP A 51 1.53 -3.20 2.77
C ASP A 51 1.64 -2.02 3.72
N ILE A 52 2.81 -1.42 3.77
CA ILE A 52 3.09 -0.25 4.59
C ILE A 52 3.44 0.88 3.63
N VAL A 53 2.58 1.89 3.55
CA VAL A 53 2.72 2.96 2.58
C VAL A 53 2.87 4.29 3.31
N GLU A 54 3.98 4.99 3.09
CA GLU A 54 4.29 6.24 3.76
C GLU A 54 4.12 7.43 2.82
N PHE A 55 3.46 8.47 3.32
CA PHE A 55 3.22 9.72 2.61
C PHE A 55 3.75 10.89 3.43
N PRO A 56 4.16 12.00 2.78
CA PRO A 56 4.59 13.17 3.54
C PRO A 56 3.47 13.82 4.36
N SER A 57 2.21 13.61 3.95
CA SER A 57 1.06 14.19 4.63
C SER A 57 -0.22 13.42 4.29
N TYR A 58 -1.27 13.68 5.06
CA TYR A 58 -2.61 13.15 4.75
C TYR A 58 -3.08 13.65 3.38
N GLU A 59 -2.85 14.92 3.07
CA GLU A 59 -3.25 15.52 1.79
C GLU A 59 -2.57 14.81 0.62
N ALA A 60 -1.29 14.46 0.76
CA ALA A 60 -0.57 13.70 -0.26
C ALA A 60 -1.19 12.31 -0.45
N ALA A 61 -1.59 11.67 0.64
CA ALA A 61 -2.26 10.36 0.56
C ALA A 61 -3.59 10.48 -0.19
N MET A 62 -4.34 11.55 0.07
CA MET A 62 -5.61 11.77 -0.62
C MET A 62 -5.42 12.04 -2.11
N GLN A 63 -4.38 12.78 -2.48
CA GLN A 63 -4.04 13.00 -3.89
C GLN A 63 -3.73 11.68 -4.59
N ASN A 64 -2.94 10.83 -3.95
CA ASN A 64 -2.60 9.53 -4.51
C ASN A 64 -3.83 8.65 -4.69
N ASP A 65 -4.73 8.69 -3.73
CA ASP A 65 -5.96 7.90 -3.75
C ASP A 65 -6.92 8.33 -4.87
N LYS A 66 -6.86 9.59 -5.26
CA LYS A 66 -7.71 10.14 -6.34
C LYS A 66 -7.21 9.80 -7.74
N LEU A 67 -5.99 9.31 -7.89
CA LEU A 67 -5.49 8.93 -9.20
C LEU A 67 -6.34 7.78 -9.77
N PRO A 68 -6.81 7.88 -11.00
CA PRO A 68 -7.57 6.78 -11.62
C PRO A 68 -6.80 5.48 -11.62
N GLU A 69 -5.49 5.55 -11.85
CA GLU A 69 -4.62 4.38 -11.86
C GLU A 69 -4.59 3.70 -10.50
N THR A 70 -4.59 4.49 -9.42
CA THR A 70 -4.61 3.94 -8.06
C THR A 70 -5.95 3.24 -7.77
N LYS A 71 -7.04 3.84 -8.20
CA LYS A 71 -8.36 3.22 -8.02
C LYS A 71 -8.48 1.92 -8.80
N GLN A 72 -7.98 1.89 -10.02
CA GLN A 72 -7.99 0.69 -10.85
C GLN A 72 -7.13 -0.41 -10.23
N GLY A 73 -5.94 -0.05 -9.74
CA GLY A 73 -5.05 -1.00 -9.07
C GLY A 73 -5.69 -1.60 -7.82
N ALA A 74 -6.33 -0.76 -7.01
CA ALA A 74 -7.01 -1.21 -5.79
C ALA A 74 -8.13 -2.20 -6.11
N GLU A 75 -8.90 -1.96 -7.17
CA GLU A 75 -9.95 -2.87 -7.60
C GLU A 75 -9.40 -4.22 -8.07
N LYS A 76 -8.31 -4.18 -8.83
CA LYS A 76 -7.66 -5.40 -9.30
C LYS A 76 -7.13 -6.23 -8.12
N VAL A 77 -6.48 -5.58 -7.16
CA VAL A 77 -5.99 -6.27 -5.96
C VAL A 77 -7.16 -6.88 -5.19
N ARG A 78 -8.23 -6.12 -4.98
CA ARG A 78 -9.41 -6.63 -4.29
C ARG A 78 -9.96 -7.90 -4.95
N SER A 79 -10.01 -7.92 -6.27
CA SER A 79 -10.52 -9.07 -7.01
C SER A 79 -9.65 -10.33 -6.87
N LEU A 80 -8.38 -10.15 -6.48
CA LEU A 80 -7.43 -11.24 -6.28
C LEU A 80 -7.37 -11.68 -4.80
N CYS A 81 -8.09 -11.00 -3.92
CA CYS A 81 -8.10 -11.30 -2.49
C CYS A 81 -9.22 -12.26 -2.13
N THR A 82 -8.99 -13.06 -1.08
CA THR A 82 -9.99 -14.03 -0.59
C THR A 82 -10.97 -13.40 0.40
N SER A 83 -10.68 -12.18 0.86
CA SER A 83 -11.55 -11.40 1.74
C SER A 83 -11.33 -9.91 1.46
N GLU A 84 -12.19 -9.05 2.00
CA GLU A 84 -12.03 -7.61 1.83
C GLU A 84 -10.74 -7.11 2.47
N PRO A 85 -9.90 -6.35 1.75
CA PRO A 85 -8.74 -5.71 2.35
C PRO A 85 -9.14 -4.76 3.46
N ARG A 86 -8.30 -4.68 4.49
CA ARG A 86 -8.51 -3.79 5.62
C ARG A 86 -7.50 -2.66 5.57
N PHE A 87 -7.98 -1.42 5.73
CA PHE A 87 -7.13 -0.23 5.72
C PHE A 87 -7.03 0.35 7.11
N VAL A 88 -5.82 0.68 7.54
CA VAL A 88 -5.58 1.40 8.79
C VAL A 88 -4.79 2.66 8.45
N ASN A 89 -5.37 3.81 8.77
CA ASN A 89 -4.77 5.10 8.46
C ASN A 89 -4.17 5.69 9.74
N LEU A 90 -2.87 5.94 9.71
CA LEU A 90 -2.13 6.36 10.90
C LEU A 90 -1.53 7.75 10.70
N GLU A 91 -1.80 8.64 11.64
CA GLU A 91 -1.03 9.86 11.77
C GLU A 91 0.09 9.57 12.75
N ILE A 92 1.33 9.68 12.29
CA ILE A 92 2.47 9.30 13.12
C ILE A 92 2.67 10.33 14.21
N GLN A 93 2.59 9.88 15.45
CA GLN A 93 2.67 10.73 16.63
C GLN A 93 4.10 10.88 17.14
N ARG A 94 4.91 9.87 16.90
CA ARG A 94 6.27 9.83 17.40
C ARG A 94 7.10 8.88 16.54
N GLU A 95 8.30 9.31 16.19
CA GLU A 95 9.20 8.51 15.38
C GLU A 95 10.62 8.64 15.92
N GLU A 96 11.29 7.52 16.12
CA GLU A 96 12.68 7.47 16.49
C GLU A 96 13.42 6.63 15.46
N ILE A 97 14.49 7.18 14.91
CA ILE A 97 15.30 6.49 13.92
C ILE A 97 16.66 6.24 14.54
N LYS A 98 17.09 4.97 14.53
CA LYS A 98 18.41 4.60 15.01
C LYS A 98 19.47 5.22 14.10
N GLN A 99 20.41 5.94 14.70
CA GLN A 99 21.56 6.50 13.98
C GLN A 99 22.81 5.72 14.35
N ASN A 100 23.66 5.50 13.35
CA ASN A 100 24.93 4.79 13.53
C ASN A 100 26.09 5.74 13.42
#